data_1d2f52493599869158a7803d0e46681d
#
_entry.id   1d2f52493599869158a7803d0e46681d
#
_cell.length_a   1.000
_cell.length_b   1.000
_cell.length_c   1.000
_cell.angle_alpha   90.00
_cell.angle_beta   90.00
_cell.angle_gamma   90.00
#
_symmetry.space_group_name_H-M   'P 1'
#
loop_
_entity.id
_entity.type
_entity.pdbx_description
1 polymer ?
#
loop_
_entity_poly.entity_id
_entity_poly.type
_entity_poly.pdbx_seq_one_letter_code
_entity_poly.pdbx_strand_id
1 'polypeptide(L)'
;EAEKAKKELSSALNANINLPFIAVAKDGPHHMDMNITRQKFNELTDDLVNKTVIPVENALRDAGLSKNDIGMVLLVGGSTRIPAVSDKVRQIMGKEPSRNLNPDECVALGAAVQGGKLGNQLKPGSAASEIILMDVTPLSLSIETVGGISSRLIERNTTIPTRHSQIFTTAGNFQTSVEIKVFQGERRFTRDNKLLGNFRLNGIKRAMAGVPQIEVTFDIDANGIVNVSAKDLGTGREQSITITSSSNMSEEEIEKAKWEAEVYGAQDKQNEEFCNSRIEAENTLRRAEGEYSQNKKVWDKAKKKAVKEAMNTIKKLILKNKPEKMDAQAAAAMDEARNNLENVLNN
;
A
#
# COMPACT_ATOMS: atom_id res chain seq x y z
N GLU A 1 -36.09 2.13 12.00
CA GLU A 1 -37.04 2.69 11.05
C GLU A 1 -36.38 3.30 9.81
N ALA A 2 -35.27 4.05 9.92
CA ALA A 2 -34.59 4.63 8.74
C ALA A 2 -34.16 3.58 7.73
N GLU A 3 -33.55 2.44 8.16
CA GLU A 3 -33.21 1.35 7.28
C GLU A 3 -34.42 0.67 6.64
N LYS A 4 -35.51 0.54 7.40
CA LYS A 4 -36.80 0.03 6.90
C LYS A 4 -37.35 0.94 5.80
N ALA A 5 -37.39 2.25 6.02
CA ALA A 5 -37.80 3.24 5.03
C ALA A 5 -36.87 3.21 3.77
N LYS A 6 -35.55 3.11 3.95
CA LYS A 6 -34.61 2.95 2.85
C LYS A 6 -34.91 1.71 1.98
N LYS A 7 -35.17 0.56 2.59
CA LYS A 7 -35.55 -0.68 1.91
C LYS A 7 -36.88 -0.55 1.16
N GLU A 8 -37.88 0.05 1.80
CA GLU A 8 -39.20 0.30 1.21
C GLU A 8 -39.13 1.24 0.02
N LEU A 9 -38.33 2.31 0.10
CA LEU A 9 -38.10 3.26 -1.00
C LEU A 9 -37.36 2.66 -2.20
N SER A 10 -36.81 1.46 -2.13
CA SER A 10 -36.28 0.74 -3.28
C SER A 10 -37.39 0.25 -4.22
N SER A 11 -38.58 -0.02 -3.70
CA SER A 11 -39.74 -0.48 -4.48
C SER A 11 -40.88 0.54 -4.51
N ALA A 12 -41.12 1.27 -3.39
CA ALA A 12 -42.15 2.27 -3.28
C ALA A 12 -41.62 3.69 -3.54
N LEU A 13 -42.52 4.62 -3.89
CA LEU A 13 -42.19 6.05 -4.07
C LEU A 13 -42.23 6.84 -2.76
N ASN A 14 -42.90 6.31 -1.75
CA ASN A 14 -43.04 6.92 -0.42
C ASN A 14 -42.88 5.84 0.65
N ALA A 15 -42.32 6.22 1.80
CA ALA A 15 -42.25 5.39 2.99
C ALA A 15 -42.71 6.22 4.22
N ASN A 16 -43.40 5.58 5.14
CA ASN A 16 -43.80 6.19 6.38
C ASN A 16 -42.88 5.76 7.53
N ILE A 17 -42.38 6.74 8.28
CA ILE A 17 -41.58 6.55 9.48
C ILE A 17 -42.49 6.90 10.68
N ASN A 18 -42.93 5.89 11.38
CA ASN A 18 -43.79 6.06 12.57
C ASN A 18 -43.06 5.50 13.81
N LEU A 19 -42.71 6.40 14.71
CA LEU A 19 -42.06 6.08 15.98
C LEU A 19 -42.90 6.62 17.13
N PRO A 20 -43.82 5.79 17.72
CA PRO A 20 -44.61 6.20 18.85
C PRO A 20 -43.73 6.36 20.09
N PHE A 21 -44.10 7.33 20.95
CA PHE A 21 -43.47 7.56 22.26
C PHE A 21 -41.98 7.84 22.23
N ILE A 22 -41.48 8.61 21.24
CA ILE A 22 -40.04 8.94 21.11
C ILE A 22 -39.53 9.84 22.23
N ALA A 23 -40.42 10.62 22.86
CA ALA A 23 -40.08 11.50 23.97
C ALA A 23 -41.30 11.70 24.86
N VAL A 24 -41.07 12.06 26.14
CA VAL A 24 -42.10 12.49 27.08
C VAL A 24 -41.71 13.89 27.54
N ALA A 25 -42.54 14.87 27.25
CA ALA A 25 -42.38 16.23 27.70
C ALA A 25 -43.49 16.63 28.69
N LYS A 26 -43.51 17.90 29.16
CA LYS A 26 -44.49 18.38 30.13
C LYS A 26 -45.92 18.37 29.61
N ASP A 27 -46.11 18.41 28.31
CA ASP A 27 -47.38 18.40 27.57
C ASP A 27 -47.83 16.98 27.18
N GLY A 28 -47.03 15.96 27.49
CA GLY A 28 -47.37 14.57 27.26
C GLY A 28 -46.37 13.81 26.36
N PRO A 29 -46.74 12.60 25.91
CA PRO A 29 -45.91 11.81 25.03
C PRO A 29 -45.90 12.38 23.62
N HIS A 30 -44.69 12.46 23.03
CA HIS A 30 -44.50 12.85 21.65
C HIS A 30 -44.27 11.63 20.76
N HIS A 31 -44.80 11.70 19.55
CA HIS A 31 -44.68 10.69 18.50
C HIS A 31 -44.00 11.32 17.29
N MET A 32 -43.23 10.54 16.56
CA MET A 32 -42.76 10.92 15.26
C MET A 32 -43.55 10.17 14.19
N ASP A 33 -44.26 10.90 13.35
CA ASP A 33 -44.92 10.37 12.16
C ASP A 33 -44.60 11.26 10.97
N MET A 34 -43.80 10.72 10.06
CA MET A 34 -43.34 11.46 8.89
C MET A 34 -43.28 10.59 7.64
N ASN A 35 -43.62 11.17 6.51
CA ASN A 35 -43.46 10.55 5.22
C ASN A 35 -42.18 11.05 4.54
N ILE A 36 -41.42 10.13 3.97
CA ILE A 36 -40.27 10.42 3.15
C ILE A 36 -40.50 9.90 1.72
N THR A 37 -40.29 10.75 0.73
CA THR A 37 -40.38 10.35 -0.67
C THR A 37 -39.05 9.79 -1.17
N ARG A 38 -39.06 8.92 -2.21
CA ARG A 38 -37.86 8.46 -2.89
C ARG A 38 -37.03 9.63 -3.43
N GLN A 39 -37.66 10.68 -3.95
CA GLN A 39 -36.95 11.88 -4.40
C GLN A 39 -36.16 12.51 -3.26
N LYS A 40 -36.77 12.70 -2.09
CA LYS A 40 -36.08 13.27 -0.93
C LYS A 40 -34.96 12.37 -0.41
N PHE A 41 -35.16 11.06 -0.42
CA PHE A 41 -34.14 10.09 -0.08
C PHE A 41 -32.95 10.18 -1.06
N ASN A 42 -33.21 10.28 -2.37
CA ASN A 42 -32.16 10.43 -3.39
C ASN A 42 -31.37 11.73 -3.19
N GLU A 43 -32.05 12.87 -2.91
CA GLU A 43 -31.39 14.14 -2.58
C GLU A 43 -30.43 14.01 -1.37
N LEU A 44 -30.87 13.33 -0.30
CA LEU A 44 -30.09 13.14 0.92
C LEU A 44 -28.90 12.18 0.75
N THR A 45 -28.93 11.32 -0.26
CA THR A 45 -27.90 10.28 -0.50
C THR A 45 -27.11 10.51 -1.79
N ASP A 46 -27.32 11.60 -2.50
CA ASP A 46 -26.70 11.87 -3.81
C ASP A 46 -25.18 11.93 -3.71
N ASP A 47 -24.65 12.54 -2.65
CA ASP A 47 -23.20 12.60 -2.41
C ASP A 47 -22.58 11.19 -2.22
N LEU A 48 -23.29 10.28 -1.56
CA LEU A 48 -22.85 8.90 -1.36
C LEU A 48 -22.86 8.12 -2.68
N VAL A 49 -23.92 8.29 -3.48
CA VAL A 49 -24.03 7.67 -4.81
C VAL A 49 -22.95 8.20 -5.74
N ASN A 50 -22.68 9.51 -5.72
CA ASN A 50 -21.63 10.12 -6.55
C ASN A 50 -20.23 9.65 -6.15
N LYS A 51 -19.95 9.42 -4.88
CA LYS A 51 -18.66 8.86 -4.43
C LYS A 51 -18.35 7.49 -5.00
N THR A 52 -19.36 6.70 -5.40
CA THR A 52 -19.15 5.37 -6.03
C THR A 52 -18.57 5.44 -7.45
N VAL A 53 -18.58 6.61 -8.09
CA VAL A 53 -18.00 6.82 -9.43
C VAL A 53 -16.49 6.57 -9.40
N ILE A 54 -15.80 7.15 -8.42
CA ILE A 54 -14.33 7.10 -8.30
C ILE A 54 -13.79 5.66 -8.28
N PRO A 55 -14.27 4.75 -7.40
CA PRO A 55 -13.76 3.37 -7.40
C PRO A 55 -14.05 2.61 -8.70
N VAL A 56 -15.17 2.90 -9.39
CA VAL A 56 -15.45 2.29 -10.70
C VAL A 56 -14.44 2.75 -11.76
N GLU A 57 -14.18 4.06 -11.84
CA GLU A 57 -13.21 4.62 -12.78
C GLU A 57 -11.79 4.14 -12.48
N ASN A 58 -11.40 4.06 -11.20
CA ASN A 58 -10.11 3.53 -10.77
C ASN A 58 -9.96 2.06 -11.17
N ALA A 59 -10.99 1.24 -10.97
CA ALA A 59 -10.95 -0.18 -11.35
C ALA A 59 -10.77 -0.37 -12.87
N LEU A 60 -11.45 0.42 -13.70
CA LEU A 60 -11.27 0.41 -15.15
C LEU A 60 -9.85 0.82 -15.54
N ARG A 61 -9.35 1.90 -14.94
CA ARG A 61 -7.99 2.39 -15.18
C ARG A 61 -6.92 1.38 -14.78
N ASP A 62 -7.04 0.77 -13.59
CA ASP A 62 -6.10 -0.23 -13.08
C ASP A 62 -6.09 -1.49 -13.96
N ALA A 63 -7.24 -1.87 -14.50
CA ALA A 63 -7.36 -2.96 -15.47
C ALA A 63 -6.86 -2.60 -16.89
N GLY A 64 -6.60 -1.32 -17.18
CA GLY A 64 -6.29 -0.85 -18.52
C GLY A 64 -7.46 -0.99 -19.52
N LEU A 65 -8.70 -1.03 -19.02
CA LEU A 65 -9.92 -1.24 -19.81
C LEU A 65 -10.75 0.01 -19.90
N SER A 66 -11.44 0.17 -21.01
CA SER A 66 -12.51 1.15 -21.21
C SER A 66 -13.88 0.55 -20.86
N LYS A 67 -14.88 1.38 -20.59
CA LYS A 67 -16.26 0.93 -20.40
C LYS A 67 -16.82 0.10 -21.56
N ASN A 68 -16.28 0.27 -22.76
CA ASN A 68 -16.73 -0.46 -23.96
C ASN A 68 -16.21 -1.92 -23.95
N ASP A 69 -15.08 -2.17 -23.31
CA ASP A 69 -14.46 -3.50 -23.22
C ASP A 69 -15.17 -4.39 -22.18
N ILE A 70 -16.05 -3.81 -21.34
CA ILE A 70 -16.82 -4.55 -20.36
C ILE A 70 -18.01 -5.23 -21.05
N GLY A 71 -18.04 -6.56 -21.04
CA GLY A 71 -19.13 -7.34 -21.65
C GLY A 71 -20.44 -7.25 -20.87
N MET A 72 -20.38 -7.30 -19.54
CA MET A 72 -21.57 -7.33 -18.68
C MET A 72 -21.29 -6.59 -17.36
N VAL A 73 -22.31 -5.92 -16.83
CA VAL A 73 -22.27 -5.27 -15.52
C VAL A 73 -23.23 -6.00 -14.58
N LEU A 74 -22.71 -6.47 -13.44
CA LEU A 74 -23.47 -7.15 -12.40
C LEU A 74 -23.61 -6.25 -11.17
N LEU A 75 -24.80 -6.16 -10.60
CA LEU A 75 -25.06 -5.47 -9.35
C LEU A 75 -25.14 -6.48 -8.21
N VAL A 76 -24.28 -6.35 -7.21
CA VAL A 76 -24.16 -7.26 -6.07
C VAL A 76 -24.27 -6.47 -4.77
N GLY A 77 -24.91 -7.07 -3.76
CA GLY A 77 -25.16 -6.45 -2.45
C GLY A 77 -26.47 -5.66 -2.38
N GLY A 78 -27.10 -5.67 -1.20
CA GLY A 78 -28.45 -5.13 -0.99
C GLY A 78 -28.60 -3.64 -1.34
N SER A 79 -27.53 -2.82 -1.18
CA SER A 79 -27.57 -1.39 -1.52
C SER A 79 -27.73 -1.13 -3.02
N THR A 80 -27.40 -2.09 -3.88
CA THR A 80 -27.60 -1.97 -5.35
C THR A 80 -29.06 -2.08 -5.77
N ARG A 81 -29.95 -2.43 -4.84
CA ARG A 81 -31.42 -2.38 -5.04
C ARG A 81 -31.95 -0.94 -5.09
N ILE A 82 -31.21 0.04 -4.60
CA ILE A 82 -31.57 1.45 -4.65
C ILE A 82 -31.57 1.90 -6.12
N PRO A 83 -32.71 2.41 -6.66
CA PRO A 83 -32.79 2.80 -8.07
C PRO A 83 -31.72 3.80 -8.49
N ALA A 84 -31.41 4.79 -7.67
CA ALA A 84 -30.37 5.79 -7.93
C ALA A 84 -28.99 5.17 -8.16
N VAL A 85 -28.63 4.06 -7.48
CA VAL A 85 -27.38 3.33 -7.69
C VAL A 85 -27.36 2.67 -9.07
N SER A 86 -28.44 1.97 -9.45
CA SER A 86 -28.56 1.35 -10.76
C SER A 86 -28.50 2.38 -11.90
N ASP A 87 -29.18 3.53 -11.71
CA ASP A 87 -29.19 4.63 -12.69
C ASP A 87 -27.79 5.27 -12.83
N LYS A 88 -27.06 5.45 -11.71
CA LYS A 88 -25.69 5.94 -11.72
C LYS A 88 -24.75 4.99 -12.46
N VAL A 89 -24.83 3.68 -12.19
CA VAL A 89 -24.03 2.67 -12.89
C VAL A 89 -24.32 2.65 -14.39
N ARG A 90 -25.60 2.75 -14.78
CA ARG A 90 -25.99 2.87 -16.19
C ARG A 90 -25.39 4.12 -16.82
N GLN A 91 -25.40 5.25 -16.12
CA GLN A 91 -24.80 6.51 -16.61
C GLN A 91 -23.28 6.38 -16.84
N ILE A 92 -22.54 5.76 -15.87
CA ILE A 92 -21.09 5.60 -15.96
C ILE A 92 -20.74 4.63 -17.09
N MET A 93 -21.36 3.44 -17.09
CA MET A 93 -20.99 2.34 -17.96
C MET A 93 -21.60 2.46 -19.37
N GLY A 94 -22.66 3.27 -19.55
CA GLY A 94 -23.39 3.36 -20.81
C GLY A 94 -24.15 2.08 -21.17
N LYS A 95 -24.32 1.16 -20.22
CA LYS A 95 -24.96 -0.16 -20.40
C LYS A 95 -25.94 -0.42 -19.26
N GLU A 96 -27.03 -1.15 -19.57
CA GLU A 96 -27.96 -1.60 -18.53
C GLU A 96 -27.33 -2.70 -17.68
N PRO A 97 -27.29 -2.55 -16.35
CA PRO A 97 -26.82 -3.63 -15.48
C PRO A 97 -27.72 -4.86 -15.58
N SER A 98 -27.09 -6.06 -15.53
CA SER A 98 -27.84 -7.32 -15.55
C SER A 98 -28.67 -7.49 -14.28
N ARG A 99 -29.90 -7.95 -14.45
CA ARG A 99 -30.85 -8.25 -13.34
C ARG A 99 -31.07 -9.75 -13.14
N ASN A 100 -30.23 -10.58 -13.76
CA ASN A 100 -30.40 -12.04 -13.75
C ASN A 100 -29.95 -12.71 -12.43
N LEU A 101 -29.32 -11.95 -11.55
CA LEU A 101 -28.85 -12.45 -10.26
C LEU A 101 -29.56 -11.73 -9.11
N ASN A 102 -29.81 -12.48 -8.02
CA ASN A 102 -30.27 -11.86 -6.78
C ASN A 102 -29.07 -11.19 -6.08
N PRO A 103 -29.06 -9.84 -5.94
CA PRO A 103 -27.92 -9.14 -5.35
C PRO A 103 -27.56 -9.57 -3.93
N ASP A 104 -28.53 -10.06 -3.16
CA ASP A 104 -28.33 -10.47 -1.77
C ASP A 104 -27.73 -11.89 -1.64
N GLU A 105 -27.89 -12.73 -2.66
CA GLU A 105 -27.51 -14.15 -2.65
C GLU A 105 -26.22 -14.42 -3.43
N CYS A 106 -25.75 -13.49 -4.28
CA CYS A 106 -24.60 -13.68 -5.16
C CYS A 106 -23.35 -14.20 -4.42
N VAL A 107 -23.04 -13.59 -3.28
CA VAL A 107 -21.85 -13.97 -2.48
C VAL A 107 -22.00 -15.39 -1.92
N ALA A 108 -23.17 -15.73 -1.38
CA ALA A 108 -23.42 -17.07 -0.84
C ALA A 108 -23.38 -18.15 -1.94
N LEU A 109 -23.93 -17.86 -3.13
CA LEU A 109 -23.85 -18.77 -4.28
C LEU A 109 -22.42 -18.95 -4.76
N GLY A 110 -21.63 -17.88 -4.84
CA GLY A 110 -20.21 -17.95 -5.18
C GLY A 110 -19.40 -18.78 -4.17
N ALA A 111 -19.66 -18.57 -2.87
CA ALA A 111 -19.03 -19.34 -1.81
C ALA A 111 -19.41 -20.84 -1.89
N ALA A 112 -20.66 -21.14 -2.21
CA ALA A 112 -21.11 -22.53 -2.39
C ALA A 112 -20.42 -23.21 -3.59
N VAL A 113 -20.23 -22.50 -4.71
CA VAL A 113 -19.50 -23.00 -5.87
C VAL A 113 -18.04 -23.29 -5.51
N GLN A 114 -17.37 -22.35 -4.82
CA GLN A 114 -15.98 -22.53 -4.41
C GLN A 114 -15.83 -23.64 -3.38
N GLY A 115 -16.73 -23.75 -2.40
CA GLY A 115 -16.76 -24.86 -1.44
C GLY A 115 -16.97 -26.21 -2.12
N GLY A 116 -17.87 -26.30 -3.09
CA GLY A 116 -18.10 -27.48 -3.89
C GLY A 116 -16.87 -27.91 -4.72
N LYS A 117 -16.11 -26.93 -5.25
CA LYS A 117 -14.85 -27.16 -5.95
C LYS A 117 -13.77 -27.73 -5.02
N LEU A 118 -13.54 -27.07 -3.88
CA LEU A 118 -12.57 -27.51 -2.87
C LEU A 118 -12.91 -28.90 -2.29
N GLY A 119 -14.20 -29.20 -2.12
CA GLY A 119 -14.71 -30.49 -1.65
C GLY A 119 -14.81 -31.58 -2.73
N ASN A 120 -14.38 -31.34 -3.98
CA ASN A 120 -14.53 -32.22 -5.12
C ASN A 120 -15.98 -32.72 -5.35
N GLN A 121 -16.96 -31.87 -5.02
CA GLN A 121 -18.40 -32.19 -5.11
C GLN A 121 -19.03 -31.75 -6.44
N LEU A 122 -18.31 -30.96 -7.24
CA LEU A 122 -18.81 -30.50 -8.53
C LEU A 122 -18.62 -31.58 -9.60
N LYS A 123 -19.58 -31.68 -10.51
CA LYS A 123 -19.49 -32.60 -11.65
C LYS A 123 -18.32 -32.17 -12.55
N PRO A 124 -17.37 -33.05 -12.87
CA PRO A 124 -16.30 -32.77 -13.83
C PRO A 124 -16.86 -32.27 -15.17
N GLY A 125 -16.27 -31.23 -15.75
CA GLY A 125 -16.71 -30.60 -17.00
C GLY A 125 -17.95 -29.72 -16.87
N SER A 126 -18.43 -29.42 -15.64
CA SER A 126 -19.44 -28.38 -15.45
C SER A 126 -18.81 -27.01 -15.49
N ALA A 127 -19.52 -25.98 -15.96
CA ALA A 127 -19.03 -24.61 -15.95
C ALA A 127 -18.53 -24.17 -14.57
N ALA A 128 -19.18 -24.62 -13.49
CA ALA A 128 -18.75 -24.33 -12.12
C ALA A 128 -17.42 -24.99 -11.74
N SER A 129 -17.09 -26.17 -12.29
CA SER A 129 -15.81 -26.86 -12.03
C SER A 129 -14.63 -26.23 -12.77
N GLU A 130 -14.91 -25.52 -13.86
CA GLU A 130 -13.91 -24.85 -14.69
C GLU A 130 -13.55 -23.44 -14.20
N ILE A 131 -14.33 -22.87 -13.27
CA ILE A 131 -14.05 -21.55 -12.70
C ILE A 131 -12.70 -21.57 -11.98
N ILE A 132 -11.82 -20.65 -12.36
CA ILE A 132 -10.56 -20.37 -11.66
C ILE A 132 -10.73 -19.06 -10.90
N LEU A 133 -10.58 -19.11 -9.58
CA LEU A 133 -10.49 -17.92 -8.75
C LEU A 133 -9.03 -17.46 -8.70
N MET A 134 -8.79 -16.25 -9.11
CA MET A 134 -7.49 -15.58 -9.00
C MET A 134 -7.67 -14.32 -8.20
N ASP A 135 -7.08 -14.29 -7.00
CA ASP A 135 -7.06 -13.12 -6.16
C ASP A 135 -5.84 -12.26 -6.45
N VAL A 136 -5.86 -11.02 -6.01
CA VAL A 136 -4.77 -10.06 -6.14
C VAL A 136 -4.48 -9.37 -4.81
N THR A 137 -3.25 -8.89 -4.66
CA THR A 137 -2.88 -8.06 -3.51
C THR A 137 -3.58 -6.70 -3.59
N PRO A 138 -4.27 -6.24 -2.52
CA PRO A 138 -5.00 -4.96 -2.55
C PRO A 138 -4.08 -3.74 -2.52
N LEU A 139 -2.89 -3.89 -1.91
CA LEU A 139 -1.85 -2.87 -1.75
C LEU A 139 -0.47 -3.50 -1.91
N SER A 140 0.51 -2.67 -2.27
CA SER A 140 1.92 -3.08 -2.37
C SER A 140 2.50 -3.49 -1.03
N LEU A 141 3.40 -4.48 -1.06
CA LEU A 141 4.18 -4.93 0.09
C LEU A 141 5.65 -4.53 -0.10
N SER A 142 6.23 -4.00 0.96
CA SER A 142 7.56 -3.40 0.93
C SER A 142 8.33 -3.64 2.22
N ILE A 143 9.63 -3.37 2.18
CA ILE A 143 10.48 -3.27 3.36
C ILE A 143 11.06 -1.86 3.50
N GLU A 144 11.46 -1.51 4.72
CA GLU A 144 12.19 -0.28 5.00
C GLU A 144 13.64 -0.40 4.54
N THR A 145 14.09 0.59 3.78
CA THR A 145 15.49 0.76 3.40
C THR A 145 16.09 2.03 3.99
N VAL A 146 17.35 2.30 3.70
CA VAL A 146 18.06 3.48 4.19
C VAL A 146 17.28 4.75 3.87
N GLY A 147 17.14 5.65 4.85
CA GLY A 147 16.37 6.88 4.72
C GLY A 147 14.86 6.73 5.01
N GLY A 148 14.41 5.56 5.45
CA GLY A 148 12.98 5.30 5.67
C GLY A 148 12.18 5.13 4.38
N ILE A 149 12.88 4.83 3.27
CA ILE A 149 12.26 4.63 1.95
C ILE A 149 11.64 3.24 1.89
N SER A 150 10.46 3.17 1.30
CA SER A 150 9.70 1.94 1.06
C SER A 150 10.18 1.28 -0.23
N SER A 151 10.94 0.18 -0.11
CA SER A 151 11.34 -0.64 -1.26
C SER A 151 10.29 -1.71 -1.49
N ARG A 152 9.54 -1.58 -2.59
CA ARG A 152 8.45 -2.51 -2.93
C ARG A 152 9.01 -3.78 -3.53
N LEU A 153 8.52 -4.93 -3.04
CA LEU A 153 8.82 -6.25 -3.58
C LEU A 153 7.61 -6.86 -4.27
N ILE A 154 6.42 -6.60 -3.76
CA ILE A 154 5.16 -7.01 -4.39
C ILE A 154 4.35 -5.74 -4.67
N GLU A 155 4.01 -5.49 -5.91
CA GLU A 155 3.14 -4.37 -6.29
C GLU A 155 1.66 -4.70 -6.02
N ARG A 156 0.83 -3.67 -5.83
CA ARG A 156 -0.63 -3.84 -5.77
C ARG A 156 -1.14 -4.50 -7.05
N ASN A 157 -2.26 -5.18 -6.96
CA ASN A 157 -2.88 -5.95 -8.05
C ASN A 157 -2.01 -7.10 -8.59
N THR A 158 -0.99 -7.54 -7.85
CA THR A 158 -0.24 -8.76 -8.19
C THR A 158 -1.10 -9.97 -7.87
N THR A 159 -1.27 -10.86 -8.86
CA THR A 159 -2.03 -12.12 -8.72
C THR A 159 -1.35 -13.03 -7.69
N ILE A 160 -2.15 -13.65 -6.82
CA ILE A 160 -1.69 -14.63 -5.83
C ILE A 160 -2.17 -16.04 -6.20
N PRO A 161 -1.41 -17.11 -5.87
CA PRO A 161 -0.16 -17.10 -5.10
C PRO A 161 1.02 -16.51 -5.89
N THR A 162 1.94 -15.85 -5.18
CA THR A 162 3.14 -15.24 -5.80
C THR A 162 4.33 -15.29 -4.87
N ARG A 163 5.53 -15.34 -5.47
CA ARG A 163 6.80 -15.28 -4.74
C ARG A 163 7.75 -14.33 -5.43
N HIS A 164 8.33 -13.40 -4.67
CA HIS A 164 9.32 -12.46 -5.19
C HIS A 164 10.47 -12.30 -4.22
N SER A 165 11.71 -12.27 -4.74
CA SER A 165 12.94 -12.11 -3.96
C SER A 165 13.76 -10.94 -4.49
N GLN A 166 14.39 -10.21 -3.58
CA GLN A 166 15.32 -9.14 -3.92
C GLN A 166 16.52 -9.16 -2.97
N ILE A 167 17.70 -8.86 -3.50
CA ILE A 167 18.95 -8.81 -2.73
C ILE A 167 19.15 -7.40 -2.20
N PHE A 168 19.35 -7.30 -0.88
CA PHE A 168 19.70 -6.09 -0.15
C PHE A 168 21.07 -6.25 0.48
N THR A 169 21.59 -5.16 1.07
CA THR A 169 22.88 -5.16 1.73
C THR A 169 22.84 -4.40 3.05
N THR A 170 23.91 -4.49 3.84
CA THR A 170 24.03 -3.76 5.11
C THR A 170 24.30 -2.28 4.87
N ALA A 171 23.66 -1.42 5.67
CA ALA A 171 23.85 0.02 5.65
C ALA A 171 25.11 0.49 6.39
N GLY A 172 25.55 -0.26 7.41
CA GLY A 172 26.69 0.06 8.26
C GLY A 172 27.89 -0.87 8.08
N ASN A 173 29.09 -0.33 8.28
CA ASN A 173 30.33 -1.15 8.31
C ASN A 173 30.32 -2.11 9.49
N PHE A 174 30.72 -3.35 9.26
CA PHE A 174 30.83 -4.41 10.26
C PHE A 174 29.53 -4.75 10.99
N GLN A 175 28.38 -4.46 10.36
CA GLN A 175 27.06 -4.78 10.88
C GLN A 175 26.84 -6.30 10.86
N THR A 176 26.48 -6.86 12.01
CA THR A 176 26.28 -8.30 12.22
C THR A 176 24.82 -8.72 12.30
N SER A 177 23.91 -7.76 12.23
CA SER A 177 22.46 -8.01 12.22
C SER A 177 21.74 -6.94 11.40
N VAL A 178 20.60 -7.31 10.81
CA VAL A 178 19.67 -6.39 10.16
C VAL A 178 18.27 -6.62 10.71
N GLU A 179 17.53 -5.54 10.88
CA GLU A 179 16.10 -5.58 11.16
C GLU A 179 15.33 -5.40 9.86
N ILE A 180 14.45 -6.34 9.57
CA ILE A 180 13.56 -6.29 8.43
C ILE A 180 12.18 -5.88 8.95
N LYS A 181 11.70 -4.72 8.50
CA LYS A 181 10.36 -4.23 8.79
C LYS A 181 9.53 -4.32 7.53
N VAL A 182 8.39 -4.99 7.62
CA VAL A 182 7.47 -5.26 6.51
C VAL A 182 6.31 -4.28 6.56
N PHE A 183 6.04 -3.62 5.45
CA PHE A 183 5.00 -2.61 5.33
C PHE A 183 4.03 -2.92 4.21
N GLN A 184 2.81 -2.42 4.36
CA GLN A 184 1.76 -2.44 3.34
C GLN A 184 1.30 -1.02 3.05
N GLY A 185 1.23 -0.64 1.77
CA GLY A 185 0.77 0.68 1.34
C GLY A 185 1.46 1.20 0.10
N GLU A 186 1.00 2.36 -0.38
CA GLU A 186 1.43 2.94 -1.64
C GLU A 186 2.34 4.18 -1.48
N ARG A 187 2.61 4.61 -0.23
CA ARG A 187 3.46 5.78 0.03
C ARG A 187 4.93 5.42 -0.11
N ARG A 188 5.75 6.38 -0.51
CA ARG A 188 7.19 6.20 -0.72
C ARG A 188 8.00 6.09 0.56
N PHE A 189 7.47 6.64 1.66
CA PHE A 189 8.09 6.54 2.98
C PHE A 189 7.36 5.55 3.86
N THR A 190 8.12 4.70 4.56
CA THR A 190 7.56 3.65 5.42
C THR A 190 6.74 4.18 6.59
N ARG A 191 7.05 5.38 7.10
CA ARG A 191 6.28 6.05 8.16
C ARG A 191 4.83 6.34 7.77
N ASP A 192 4.54 6.44 6.46
CA ASP A 192 3.23 6.75 5.91
C ASP A 192 2.51 5.49 5.40
N ASN A 193 3.10 4.30 5.63
CA ASN A 193 2.55 2.98 5.31
C ASN A 193 2.27 2.19 6.59
N LYS A 194 1.43 1.17 6.51
CA LYS A 194 1.09 0.30 7.65
C LYS A 194 2.19 -0.72 7.90
N LEU A 195 2.76 -0.72 9.10
CA LEU A 195 3.67 -1.78 9.56
C LEU A 195 2.89 -3.07 9.79
N LEU A 196 3.24 -4.14 9.08
CA LEU A 196 2.65 -5.47 9.24
C LEU A 196 3.40 -6.33 10.27
N GLY A 197 4.71 -6.15 10.35
CA GLY A 197 5.55 -6.88 11.30
C GLY A 197 7.03 -6.58 11.10
N ASN A 198 7.84 -7.05 12.03
CA ASN A 198 9.30 -6.94 11.96
C ASN A 198 9.98 -8.18 12.52
N PHE A 199 11.17 -8.47 12.04
CA PHE A 199 12.03 -9.52 12.54
C PHE A 199 13.49 -9.16 12.31
N ARG A 200 14.39 -9.86 13.01
CA ARG A 200 15.83 -9.56 12.97
C ARG A 200 16.62 -10.77 12.49
N LEU A 201 17.39 -10.60 11.43
CA LEU A 201 18.40 -11.54 10.98
C LEU A 201 19.71 -11.25 11.70
N ASN A 202 20.23 -12.21 12.46
CA ASN A 202 21.48 -12.11 13.22
C ASN A 202 22.57 -13.00 12.62
N GLY A 203 23.84 -12.65 12.92
CA GLY A 203 24.99 -13.47 12.53
C GLY A 203 25.40 -13.30 11.07
N ILE A 204 25.16 -12.14 10.51
CA ILE A 204 25.71 -11.71 9.23
C ILE A 204 27.23 -11.62 9.34
N LYS A 205 27.94 -12.07 8.32
CA LYS A 205 29.40 -12.00 8.27
C LYS A 205 29.86 -10.55 8.33
N ARG A 206 30.78 -10.25 9.27
CA ARG A 206 31.36 -8.92 9.42
C ARG A 206 32.11 -8.52 8.15
N ALA A 207 31.64 -7.47 7.49
CA ALA A 207 32.21 -6.92 6.28
C ALA A 207 31.93 -5.41 6.19
N MET A 208 32.52 -4.75 5.20
CA MET A 208 32.17 -3.36 4.90
C MET A 208 30.70 -3.27 4.44
N ALA A 209 30.08 -2.12 4.67
CA ALA A 209 28.74 -1.84 4.14
C ALA A 209 28.69 -2.08 2.62
N GLY A 210 27.61 -2.64 2.13
CA GLY A 210 27.45 -2.98 0.72
C GLY A 210 27.99 -4.35 0.31
N VAL A 211 28.78 -5.03 1.15
CA VAL A 211 29.37 -6.34 0.83
C VAL A 211 28.44 -7.53 1.16
N PRO A 212 27.79 -7.58 2.36
CA PRO A 212 26.86 -8.67 2.65
C PRO A 212 25.67 -8.66 1.70
N GLN A 213 25.28 -9.85 1.22
CA GLN A 213 24.13 -10.04 0.36
C GLN A 213 23.00 -10.72 1.17
N ILE A 214 21.91 -9.99 1.37
CA ILE A 214 20.76 -10.45 2.13
C ILE A 214 19.59 -10.56 1.17
N GLU A 215 19.21 -11.78 0.85
CA GLU A 215 18.03 -12.07 0.03
C GLU A 215 16.80 -11.96 0.90
N VAL A 216 15.90 -11.03 0.57
CA VAL A 216 14.57 -10.93 1.19
C VAL A 216 13.56 -11.49 0.22
N THR A 217 12.77 -12.47 0.69
CA THR A 217 11.75 -13.14 -0.10
C THR A 217 10.38 -12.92 0.52
N PHE A 218 9.44 -12.47 -0.30
CA PHE A 218 8.01 -12.45 -0.01
C PHE A 218 7.35 -13.64 -0.71
N ASP A 219 6.62 -14.43 0.03
CA ASP A 219 5.88 -15.60 -0.44
C ASP A 219 4.42 -15.48 0.03
N ILE A 220 3.49 -15.30 -0.91
CA ILE A 220 2.06 -15.14 -0.64
C ILE A 220 1.36 -16.39 -1.16
N ASP A 221 0.69 -17.11 -0.28
CA ASP A 221 -0.05 -18.29 -0.65
C ASP A 221 -1.42 -17.97 -1.28
N ALA A 222 -2.16 -18.99 -1.72
CA ALA A 222 -3.49 -18.85 -2.31
C ALA A 222 -4.56 -18.34 -1.31
N ASN A 223 -4.26 -18.30 -0.02
CA ASN A 223 -5.15 -17.79 1.03
C ASN A 223 -4.79 -16.34 1.42
N GLY A 224 -3.78 -15.75 0.76
CA GLY A 224 -3.30 -14.40 1.07
C GLY A 224 -2.42 -14.32 2.33
N ILE A 225 -1.93 -15.46 2.84
CA ILE A 225 -0.98 -15.47 3.95
C ILE A 225 0.39 -15.09 3.43
N VAL A 226 0.99 -14.08 4.04
CA VAL A 226 2.28 -13.52 3.63
C VAL A 226 3.39 -14.09 4.52
N ASN A 227 4.32 -14.82 3.94
CA ASN A 227 5.56 -15.24 4.58
C ASN A 227 6.70 -14.36 4.05
N VAL A 228 7.44 -13.75 4.98
CA VAL A 228 8.62 -12.95 4.61
C VAL A 228 9.84 -13.58 5.26
N SER A 229 10.82 -13.94 4.43
CA SER A 229 12.11 -14.47 4.91
C SER A 229 13.26 -13.57 4.48
N ALA A 230 14.33 -13.58 5.28
CA ALA A 230 15.58 -12.92 4.97
C ALA A 230 16.72 -13.91 5.18
N LYS A 231 17.59 -14.06 4.16
CA LYS A 231 18.70 -15.00 4.15
C LYS A 231 20.00 -14.29 3.81
N ASP A 232 20.99 -14.43 4.68
CA ASP A 232 22.37 -14.03 4.34
C ASP A 232 23.00 -15.09 3.41
N LEU A 233 23.24 -14.72 2.18
CA LEU A 233 23.83 -15.61 1.17
C LEU A 233 25.27 -16.01 1.50
N GLY A 234 25.98 -15.20 2.31
CA GLY A 234 27.36 -15.47 2.70
C GLY A 234 27.48 -16.50 3.85
N THR A 235 26.54 -16.54 4.78
CA THR A 235 26.54 -17.46 5.93
C THR A 235 25.48 -18.55 5.86
N GLY A 236 24.49 -18.41 4.97
CA GLY A 236 23.36 -19.29 4.84
C GLY A 236 22.32 -19.14 5.98
N ARG A 237 22.52 -18.20 6.91
CA ARG A 237 21.57 -17.94 7.99
C ARG A 237 20.29 -17.32 7.46
N GLU A 238 19.16 -17.80 7.97
CA GLU A 238 17.84 -17.37 7.54
C GLU A 238 16.95 -17.10 8.77
N GLN A 239 16.04 -16.15 8.63
CA GLN A 239 15.00 -15.84 9.59
C GLN A 239 13.74 -15.44 8.83
N SER A 240 12.56 -15.74 9.37
CA SER A 240 11.29 -15.43 8.72
C SER A 240 10.22 -14.97 9.71
N ILE A 241 9.19 -14.34 9.16
CA ILE A 241 7.94 -14.01 9.84
C ILE A 241 6.76 -14.40 8.96
N THR A 242 5.69 -14.92 9.59
CA THR A 242 4.40 -15.15 8.94
C THR A 242 3.41 -14.07 9.38
N ILE A 243 2.83 -13.38 8.42
CA ILE A 243 1.84 -12.32 8.62
C ILE A 243 0.48 -12.91 8.28
N THR A 244 -0.39 -13.02 9.28
CA THR A 244 -1.75 -13.55 9.13
C THR A 244 -2.77 -12.42 8.99
N SER A 245 -3.98 -12.76 8.57
CA SER A 245 -5.07 -11.82 8.27
C SER A 245 -5.48 -10.90 9.42
N SER A 246 -5.07 -11.17 10.66
CA SER A 246 -5.36 -10.29 11.83
C SER A 246 -4.62 -8.94 11.76
N SER A 247 -3.58 -8.82 10.94
CA SER A 247 -2.83 -7.57 10.71
C SER A 247 -3.22 -6.85 9.42
N ASN A 248 -4.18 -7.36 8.66
CA ASN A 248 -4.61 -6.75 7.40
C ASN A 248 -5.35 -5.43 7.64
N MET A 249 -5.28 -4.55 6.66
CA MET A 249 -6.01 -3.30 6.64
C MET A 249 -7.49 -3.55 6.38
N SER A 250 -8.36 -2.74 6.99
CA SER A 250 -9.77 -2.69 6.62
C SER A 250 -9.95 -2.09 5.22
N GLU A 251 -11.09 -2.30 4.59
CA GLU A 251 -11.39 -1.71 3.28
C GLU A 251 -11.29 -0.18 3.30
N GLU A 252 -11.75 0.46 4.38
CA GLU A 252 -11.64 1.92 4.56
C GLU A 252 -10.17 2.38 4.65
N GLU A 253 -9.33 1.62 5.36
CA GLU A 253 -7.90 1.90 5.46
C GLU A 253 -7.19 1.71 4.11
N ILE A 254 -7.60 0.70 3.32
CA ILE A 254 -7.07 0.45 1.97
C ILE A 254 -7.41 1.61 1.03
N GLU A 255 -8.67 2.04 0.99
CA GLU A 255 -9.10 3.15 0.15
C GLU A 255 -8.43 4.47 0.57
N LYS A 256 -8.28 4.71 1.87
CA LYS A 256 -7.55 5.85 2.40
C LYS A 256 -6.08 5.82 1.95
N ALA A 257 -5.41 4.66 2.05
CA ALA A 257 -4.02 4.51 1.64
C ALA A 257 -3.82 4.78 0.13
N LYS A 258 -4.75 4.32 -0.71
CA LYS A 258 -4.73 4.62 -2.16
C LYS A 258 -4.92 6.12 -2.43
N TRP A 259 -5.91 6.74 -1.79
CA TRP A 259 -6.17 8.16 -1.93
C TRP A 259 -4.98 9.03 -1.47
N GLU A 260 -4.39 8.71 -0.31
CA GLU A 260 -3.22 9.42 0.19
C GLU A 260 -2.03 9.30 -0.76
N ALA A 261 -1.82 8.14 -1.39
CA ALA A 261 -0.77 7.95 -2.37
C ALA A 261 -0.96 8.81 -3.63
N GLU A 262 -2.20 8.99 -4.09
CA GLU A 262 -2.51 9.87 -5.22
C GLU A 262 -2.30 11.35 -4.86
N VAL A 263 -2.79 11.79 -3.70
CA VAL A 263 -2.69 13.20 -3.26
C VAL A 263 -1.26 13.61 -2.98
N TYR A 264 -0.49 12.77 -2.29
CA TYR A 264 0.86 13.10 -1.85
C TYR A 264 1.96 12.56 -2.76
N GLY A 265 1.63 11.81 -3.82
CA GLY A 265 2.60 11.11 -4.67
C GLY A 265 3.66 12.02 -5.29
N ALA A 266 3.31 13.22 -5.75
CA ALA A 266 4.25 14.19 -6.29
C ALA A 266 5.21 14.73 -5.22
N GLN A 267 4.69 15.06 -4.04
CA GLN A 267 5.48 15.53 -2.91
C GLN A 267 6.40 14.44 -2.36
N ASP A 268 5.91 13.21 -2.26
CA ASP A 268 6.70 12.07 -1.83
C ASP A 268 7.87 11.80 -2.78
N LYS A 269 7.64 11.91 -4.09
CA LYS A 269 8.71 11.76 -5.10
C LYS A 269 9.79 12.82 -4.92
N GLN A 270 9.41 14.07 -4.72
CA GLN A 270 10.34 15.15 -4.47
C GLN A 270 11.13 14.95 -3.17
N ASN A 271 10.45 14.54 -2.10
CA ASN A 271 11.11 14.25 -0.83
C ASN A 271 12.07 13.05 -0.93
N GLU A 272 11.73 12.03 -1.73
CA GLU A 272 12.63 10.90 -2.03
C GLU A 272 13.89 11.35 -2.75
N GLU A 273 13.78 12.25 -3.74
CA GLU A 273 14.93 12.84 -4.43
C GLU A 273 15.86 13.57 -3.44
N PHE A 274 15.32 14.34 -2.50
CA PHE A 274 16.11 14.97 -1.46
C PHE A 274 16.78 13.97 -0.51
N CYS A 275 16.09 12.91 -0.13
CA CYS A 275 16.67 11.84 0.66
C CYS A 275 17.78 11.10 -0.09
N ASN A 276 17.64 10.90 -1.40
CA ASN A 276 18.64 10.25 -2.23
C ASN A 276 19.96 11.05 -2.26
N SER A 277 19.93 12.39 -2.38
CA SER A 277 21.13 13.23 -2.26
C SER A 277 21.89 12.98 -0.95
N ARG A 278 21.17 12.81 0.15
CA ARG A 278 21.74 12.46 1.45
C ARG A 278 22.37 11.07 1.46
N ILE A 279 21.66 10.07 0.91
CA ILE A 279 22.16 8.66 0.83
C ILE A 279 23.43 8.59 -0.03
N GLU A 280 23.46 9.29 -1.15
CA GLU A 280 24.63 9.37 -2.01
C GLU A 280 25.83 10.03 -1.31
N ALA A 281 25.60 11.13 -0.57
CA ALA A 281 26.63 11.76 0.23
C ALA A 281 27.18 10.81 1.34
N GLU A 282 26.31 10.05 2.00
CA GLU A 282 26.73 9.01 2.96
C GLU A 282 27.56 7.90 2.30
N ASN A 283 27.18 7.47 1.11
CA ASN A 283 27.91 6.44 0.35
C ASN A 283 29.30 6.95 -0.06
N THR A 284 29.37 8.19 -0.58
CA THR A 284 30.63 8.83 -0.96
C THR A 284 31.54 9.03 0.26
N LEU A 285 30.98 9.45 1.40
CA LEU A 285 31.72 9.56 2.66
C LEU A 285 32.32 8.22 3.10
N ARG A 286 31.55 7.13 3.04
CA ARG A 286 32.02 5.78 3.40
C ARG A 286 33.16 5.31 2.49
N ARG A 287 33.02 5.53 1.17
CA ARG A 287 34.09 5.25 0.20
C ARG A 287 35.35 6.04 0.54
N ALA A 288 35.21 7.34 0.77
CA ALA A 288 36.33 8.23 1.12
C ALA A 288 37.03 7.82 2.43
N GLU A 289 36.28 7.37 3.45
CA GLU A 289 36.86 6.84 4.69
C GLU A 289 37.70 5.56 4.45
N GLY A 290 37.22 4.67 3.58
CA GLY A 290 37.96 3.48 3.13
C GLY A 290 39.25 3.85 2.41
N GLU A 291 39.18 4.72 1.41
CA GLU A 291 40.33 5.20 0.63
C GLU A 291 41.35 5.96 1.52
N TYR A 292 40.85 6.82 2.42
CA TYR A 292 41.72 7.51 3.38
C TYR A 292 42.48 6.54 4.27
N SER A 293 41.80 5.50 4.76
CA SER A 293 42.43 4.47 5.63
C SER A 293 43.55 3.71 4.88
N GLN A 294 43.32 3.38 3.63
CA GLN A 294 44.28 2.64 2.79
C GLN A 294 45.46 3.51 2.37
N ASN A 295 45.21 4.76 1.98
CA ASN A 295 46.20 5.62 1.33
C ASN A 295 46.83 6.67 2.23
N LYS A 296 46.45 6.75 3.52
CA LYS A 296 46.95 7.78 4.46
C LYS A 296 48.49 7.78 4.63
N LYS A 297 49.15 6.67 4.30
CA LYS A 297 50.65 6.60 4.34
C LYS A 297 51.29 7.12 3.05
N VAL A 298 50.55 7.09 1.93
CA VAL A 298 51.03 7.44 0.58
C VAL A 298 50.76 8.89 0.24
N TRP A 299 49.59 9.40 0.63
CA TRP A 299 49.21 10.80 0.32
C TRP A 299 50.09 11.82 1.05
N ASP A 300 50.27 12.95 0.44
CA ASP A 300 50.97 14.09 1.06
C ASP A 300 50.12 14.73 2.19
N LYS A 301 50.73 15.69 2.88
CA LYS A 301 50.07 16.35 4.02
C LYS A 301 48.89 17.24 3.61
N ALA A 302 48.98 17.85 2.42
CA ALA A 302 47.96 18.76 1.89
C ALA A 302 46.73 17.98 1.47
N LYS A 303 46.88 16.89 0.70
CA LYS A 303 45.76 16.02 0.30
C LYS A 303 45.04 15.40 1.52
N LYS A 304 45.81 14.89 2.52
CA LYS A 304 45.25 14.36 3.75
C LYS A 304 44.36 15.38 4.46
N LYS A 305 44.82 16.64 4.56
CA LYS A 305 44.06 17.71 5.20
C LYS A 305 42.79 18.01 4.41
N ALA A 306 42.89 18.19 3.10
CA ALA A 306 41.76 18.51 2.24
C ALA A 306 40.67 17.41 2.27
N VAL A 307 41.07 16.13 2.13
CA VAL A 307 40.11 15.01 2.22
C VAL A 307 39.43 14.98 3.60
N LYS A 308 40.20 15.17 4.68
CA LYS A 308 39.63 15.17 6.04
C LYS A 308 38.63 16.33 6.26
N GLU A 309 38.92 17.51 5.74
CA GLU A 309 38.02 18.67 5.81
C GLU A 309 36.75 18.44 5.04
N ALA A 310 36.84 17.93 3.80
CA ALA A 310 35.69 17.59 2.96
C ALA A 310 34.80 16.51 3.61
N MET A 311 35.40 15.42 4.13
CA MET A 311 34.66 14.41 4.89
C MET A 311 33.95 14.98 6.11
N ASN A 312 34.60 15.87 6.86
CA ASN A 312 33.98 16.50 8.03
C ASN A 312 32.80 17.41 7.66
N THR A 313 32.85 18.07 6.52
CA THR A 313 31.73 18.87 5.99
C THR A 313 30.49 18.00 5.75
N ILE A 314 30.66 16.87 5.04
CA ILE A 314 29.55 15.92 4.83
C ILE A 314 29.03 15.37 6.15
N LYS A 315 29.90 14.97 7.09
CA LYS A 315 29.50 14.50 8.42
C LYS A 315 28.62 15.51 9.17
N LYS A 316 29.00 16.79 9.13
CA LYS A 316 28.23 17.86 9.77
C LYS A 316 26.85 18.02 9.11
N LEU A 317 26.79 17.97 7.79
CA LEU A 317 25.54 18.06 7.04
C LEU A 317 24.60 16.90 7.34
N ILE A 318 25.12 15.66 7.39
CA ILE A 318 24.35 14.45 7.74
C ILE A 318 23.79 14.54 9.16
N LEU A 319 24.58 15.03 10.12
CA LEU A 319 24.13 15.19 11.52
C LEU A 319 23.05 16.26 11.66
N LYS A 320 23.14 17.35 10.88
CA LYS A 320 22.20 18.45 10.92
C LYS A 320 20.87 18.10 10.25
N ASN A 321 20.89 17.38 9.15
CA ASN A 321 19.73 17.11 8.30
C ASN A 321 19.34 15.64 8.41
N LYS A 322 18.34 15.35 9.24
CA LYS A 322 17.76 13.99 9.34
C LYS A 322 16.95 13.65 8.08
N PRO A 323 16.79 12.36 7.72
CA PRO A 323 16.03 11.96 6.54
C PRO A 323 14.62 12.56 6.47
N GLU A 324 13.94 12.65 7.62
CA GLU A 324 12.56 13.16 7.70
C GLU A 324 12.45 14.68 7.53
N LYS A 325 13.60 15.40 7.52
CA LYS A 325 13.68 16.86 7.45
C LYS A 325 14.52 17.34 6.29
N MET A 326 14.71 16.49 5.27
CA MET A 326 15.39 16.90 4.05
C MET A 326 14.50 17.84 3.24
N ASP A 327 15.08 18.93 2.76
CA ASP A 327 14.50 19.90 1.85
C ASP A 327 15.44 20.17 0.68
N ALA A 328 15.01 20.98 -0.26
CA ALA A 328 15.79 21.32 -1.45
C ALA A 328 17.14 21.99 -1.10
N GLN A 329 17.19 22.82 -0.05
CA GLN A 329 18.42 23.48 0.36
C GLN A 329 19.41 22.49 0.98
N ALA A 330 18.92 21.56 1.82
CA ALA A 330 19.73 20.50 2.41
C ALA A 330 20.27 19.54 1.34
N ALA A 331 19.44 19.17 0.36
CA ALA A 331 19.83 18.31 -0.76
C ALA A 331 20.95 18.98 -1.60
N ALA A 332 20.77 20.23 -2.01
CA ALA A 332 21.77 20.96 -2.76
C ALA A 332 23.11 21.08 -2.00
N ALA A 333 23.06 21.35 -0.69
CA ALA A 333 24.26 21.42 0.15
C ALA A 333 24.97 20.04 0.26
N MET A 334 24.21 18.92 0.29
CA MET A 334 24.76 17.57 0.27
C MET A 334 25.46 17.27 -1.05
N ASP A 335 24.82 17.61 -2.18
CA ASP A 335 25.37 17.37 -3.51
C ASP A 335 26.63 18.20 -3.74
N GLU A 336 26.67 19.46 -3.31
CA GLU A 336 27.86 20.31 -3.37
C GLU A 336 29.01 19.71 -2.54
N ALA A 337 28.74 19.32 -1.31
CA ALA A 337 29.75 18.72 -0.43
C ALA A 337 30.25 17.37 -0.97
N ARG A 338 29.38 16.55 -1.57
CA ARG A 338 29.72 15.30 -2.24
C ARG A 338 30.67 15.57 -3.40
N ASN A 339 30.30 16.45 -4.30
CA ASN A 339 31.11 16.81 -5.48
C ASN A 339 32.48 17.37 -5.07
N ASN A 340 32.54 18.19 -4.03
CA ASN A 340 33.81 18.67 -3.49
C ASN A 340 34.69 17.53 -2.96
N LEU A 341 34.11 16.58 -2.20
CA LEU A 341 34.88 15.43 -1.71
C LEU A 341 35.40 14.54 -2.86
N GLU A 342 34.59 14.28 -3.90
CA GLU A 342 34.99 13.54 -5.07
C GLU A 342 36.12 14.22 -5.82
N ASN A 343 36.07 15.52 -6.03
CA ASN A 343 37.13 16.30 -6.65
C ASN A 343 38.46 16.21 -5.88
N VAL A 344 38.39 16.29 -4.54
CA VAL A 344 39.59 16.21 -3.67
C VAL A 344 40.17 14.79 -3.64
N LEU A 345 39.36 13.74 -3.82
CA LEU A 345 39.84 12.36 -3.92
C LEU A 345 40.55 12.09 -5.24
N ASN A 346 40.01 12.62 -6.34
CA ASN A 346 40.51 12.38 -7.69
C ASN A 346 41.76 13.21 -8.06
N ASN A 347 41.97 14.36 -7.41
CA ASN A 347 43.18 15.18 -7.54
C ASN A 347 44.27 14.75 -6.54
#